data_ae5b4dee33e5bb2320df96a9abd65e6c
#
_entry.id   ae5b4dee33e5bb2320df96a9abd65e6c
#
_cell.length_a   1.000
_cell.length_b   1.000
_cell.length_c   1.000
_cell.angle_alpha   90.00
_cell.angle_beta   90.00
_cell.angle_gamma   90.00
#
_symmetry.space_group_name_H-M   'P 1'
#
loop_
_entity.id
_entity.type
_entity.pdbx_description
1 polymer ?
#
loop_
_entity_poly.entity_id
_entity_poly.type
_entity_poly.pdbx_seq_one_letter_code
_entity_poly.pdbx_strand_id
1 'polypeptide(L)'
;VQGYEKLRPQWTKQPDLNSNQEILYEKLCLLVLMEMTFRRDANDRQITFFDVSQQTGLNEDKVELLVMKALSKGLVKGHIDQVEQTINLTWVQPRVLSKDQLKSIMAKIGTLSASIRSMEDMIENNASEILTM
;
A
#
# COMPACT_ATOMS: atom_id res chain seq x y z
N VAL A 1 5.30 9.42 -11.02
CA VAL A 1 5.36 9.26 -12.48
C VAL A 1 5.72 10.58 -13.15
N GLN A 2 5.06 11.69 -12.84
CA GLN A 2 5.33 13.01 -13.47
C GLN A 2 6.80 13.49 -13.31
N GLY A 3 7.43 13.24 -12.15
CA GLY A 3 8.85 13.54 -11.94
C GLY A 3 9.78 12.68 -12.79
N TYR A 4 9.40 11.45 -13.04
CA TYR A 4 10.11 10.52 -13.92
C TYR A 4 10.10 11.00 -15.36
N GLU A 5 8.94 11.44 -15.86
CA GLU A 5 8.82 11.94 -17.23
C GLU A 5 9.63 13.24 -17.46
N LYS A 6 9.68 14.12 -16.44
CA LYS A 6 10.49 15.34 -16.50
C LYS A 6 11.99 15.07 -16.55
N LEU A 7 12.45 13.99 -15.93
CA LEU A 7 13.86 13.60 -15.91
C LEU A 7 14.27 12.70 -17.08
N ARG A 8 13.29 12.24 -17.88
CA ARG A 8 13.51 11.36 -19.04
C ARG A 8 14.63 11.83 -19.98
N PRO A 9 14.76 13.12 -20.34
CA PRO A 9 15.83 13.57 -21.23
C PRO A 9 17.23 13.53 -20.59
N GLN A 10 17.32 13.44 -19.27
CA GLN A 10 18.62 13.39 -18.58
C GLN A 10 19.18 11.96 -18.50
N TRP A 11 18.32 10.95 -18.38
CA TRP A 11 18.81 9.55 -18.27
C TRP A 11 18.89 8.82 -19.61
N THR A 12 18.27 9.31 -20.68
CA THR A 12 18.52 8.80 -22.04
C THR A 12 19.98 8.92 -22.45
N LYS A 13 20.75 9.75 -21.72
CA LYS A 13 22.21 9.87 -21.93
C LYS A 13 23.01 8.73 -21.28
N GLN A 14 22.40 7.91 -20.41
CA GLN A 14 23.08 6.78 -19.78
C GLN A 14 22.60 5.46 -20.41
N PRO A 15 23.50 4.66 -21.02
CA PRO A 15 23.11 3.46 -21.76
C PRO A 15 22.45 2.39 -20.90
N ASP A 16 22.87 2.25 -19.63
CA ASP A 16 22.32 1.25 -18.69
C ASP A 16 20.87 1.55 -18.29
N LEU A 17 20.51 2.82 -18.20
CA LEU A 17 19.15 3.26 -17.88
C LEU A 17 18.23 3.17 -19.11
N ASN A 18 18.78 3.39 -20.29
CA ASN A 18 18.03 3.35 -21.54
C ASN A 18 17.62 1.91 -21.91
N SER A 19 18.49 0.94 -21.68
CA SER A 19 18.18 -0.49 -21.94
C SER A 19 17.13 -1.07 -21.00
N ASN A 20 16.92 -0.47 -19.84
CA ASN A 20 16.01 -0.97 -18.79
C ASN A 20 14.80 -0.05 -18.54
N GLN A 21 14.47 0.83 -19.47
CA GLN A 21 13.38 1.82 -19.30
C GLN A 21 12.03 1.20 -18.92
N GLU A 22 11.65 0.11 -19.58
CA GLU A 22 10.38 -0.58 -19.31
C GLU A 22 10.35 -1.15 -17.89
N ILE A 23 11.46 -1.77 -17.47
CA ILE A 23 11.59 -2.34 -16.12
C ILE A 23 11.54 -1.24 -15.05
N LEU A 24 12.20 -0.10 -15.31
CA LEU A 24 12.19 1.03 -14.41
C LEU A 24 10.80 1.65 -14.28
N TYR A 25 10.10 1.79 -15.41
CA TYR A 25 8.73 2.30 -15.42
C TYR A 25 7.78 1.37 -14.66
N GLU A 26 7.88 0.06 -14.90
CA GLU A 26 7.09 -0.92 -14.15
C GLU A 26 7.35 -0.85 -12.65
N LYS A 27 8.62 -0.78 -12.24
CA LYS A 27 8.98 -0.62 -10.82
C LYS A 27 8.43 0.67 -10.22
N LEU A 28 8.43 1.75 -10.98
CA LEU A 28 7.88 3.02 -10.56
C LEU A 28 6.36 2.93 -10.37
N CYS A 29 5.66 2.30 -11.30
CA CYS A 29 4.20 2.08 -11.19
C CYS A 29 3.86 1.22 -9.97
N LEU A 30 4.65 0.19 -9.68
CA LEU A 30 4.50 -0.63 -8.47
C LEU A 30 4.68 0.21 -7.19
N LEU A 31 5.66 1.11 -7.18
CA LEU A 31 5.87 2.03 -6.06
C LEU A 31 4.70 2.99 -5.85
N VAL A 32 4.15 3.52 -6.93
CA VAL A 32 2.97 4.39 -6.88
C VAL A 32 1.78 3.64 -6.31
N LEU A 33 1.54 2.41 -6.75
CA LEU A 33 0.48 1.56 -6.21
C LEU A 33 0.64 1.31 -4.71
N MET A 34 1.85 0.97 -4.28
CA MET A 34 2.15 0.75 -2.85
C MET A 34 1.93 2.02 -2.02
N GLU A 35 2.36 3.17 -2.52
CA GLU A 35 2.19 4.46 -1.84
C GLU A 35 0.72 4.87 -1.75
N MET A 36 -0.06 4.67 -2.82
CA MET A 36 -1.50 4.91 -2.81
C MET A 36 -2.21 4.05 -1.76
N THR A 37 -1.84 2.77 -1.70
CA THR A 37 -2.41 1.83 -0.72
C THR A 37 -2.03 2.23 0.70
N PHE A 38 -0.78 2.64 0.92
CA PHE A 38 -0.29 3.00 2.24
C PHE A 38 -0.95 4.26 2.80
N ARG A 39 -1.27 5.22 1.93
CA ARG A 39 -1.93 6.48 2.32
C ARG A 39 -3.39 6.30 2.74
N ARG A 40 -4.04 5.23 2.29
CA ARG A 40 -5.43 4.95 2.64
C ARG A 40 -5.51 4.28 4.00
N ASP A 41 -6.62 4.49 4.69
CA ASP A 41 -6.88 3.84 5.97
C ASP A 41 -7.04 2.33 5.83
N ALA A 42 -6.73 1.60 6.89
CA ALA A 42 -6.78 0.13 6.88
C ALA A 42 -8.18 -0.42 6.57
N ASN A 43 -9.22 0.37 6.88
CA ASN A 43 -10.62 -0.02 6.67
C ASN A 43 -11.15 0.36 5.27
N ASP A 44 -10.44 1.22 4.52
CA ASP A 44 -10.86 1.70 3.20
C ASP A 44 -9.70 1.62 2.21
N ARG A 45 -9.23 0.41 1.97
CA ARG A 45 -8.18 0.12 0.99
C ARG A 45 -8.74 -0.42 -0.34
N GLN A 46 -9.94 -0.01 -0.67
CA GLN A 46 -10.52 -0.25 -1.97
C GLN A 46 -10.04 0.83 -2.94
N ILE A 47 -9.40 0.42 -4.01
CA ILE A 47 -8.84 1.30 -5.04
C ILE A 47 -9.49 0.92 -6.37
N THR A 48 -9.96 1.90 -7.13
CA THR A 48 -10.48 1.64 -8.47
C THR A 48 -9.36 1.55 -9.51
N PHE A 49 -9.57 0.81 -10.58
CA PHE A 49 -8.62 0.76 -11.70
C PHE A 49 -8.40 2.16 -12.30
N PHE A 50 -9.44 2.97 -12.30
CA PHE A 50 -9.38 4.34 -12.76
C PHE A 50 -8.42 5.21 -11.94
N ASP A 51 -8.46 5.11 -10.60
CA ASP A 51 -7.54 5.85 -9.72
C ASP A 51 -6.08 5.49 -10.01
N VAL A 52 -5.81 4.19 -10.17
CA VAL A 52 -4.45 3.71 -10.50
C VAL A 52 -4.04 4.18 -11.90
N SER A 53 -4.95 4.11 -12.87
CA SER A 53 -4.72 4.59 -14.23
C SER A 53 -4.36 6.07 -14.26
N GLN A 54 -5.09 6.92 -13.53
CA GLN A 54 -4.78 8.35 -13.43
C GLN A 54 -3.40 8.63 -12.84
N GLN A 55 -3.03 7.89 -11.80
CA GLN A 55 -1.75 8.12 -11.10
C GLN A 55 -0.55 7.56 -11.85
N THR A 56 -0.73 6.47 -12.56
CA THR A 56 0.35 5.79 -13.30
C THR A 56 0.41 6.16 -14.78
N GLY A 57 -0.68 6.67 -15.35
CA GLY A 57 -0.80 6.90 -16.80
C GLY A 57 -0.93 5.61 -17.62
N LEU A 58 -1.24 4.49 -16.99
CA LEU A 58 -1.44 3.19 -17.65
C LEU A 58 -2.90 3.00 -18.05
N ASN A 59 -3.15 2.24 -19.12
CA ASN A 59 -4.49 1.78 -19.45
C ASN A 59 -4.98 0.74 -18.42
N GLU A 60 -6.30 0.61 -18.25
CA GLU A 60 -6.93 -0.27 -17.27
C GLU A 60 -6.47 -1.74 -17.37
N ASP A 61 -6.31 -2.27 -18.59
CA ASP A 61 -5.78 -3.63 -18.83
C ASP A 61 -4.36 -3.81 -18.26
N LYS A 62 -3.54 -2.77 -18.37
CA LYS A 62 -2.17 -2.78 -17.82
C LYS A 62 -2.16 -2.60 -16.31
N VAL A 63 -3.16 -1.91 -15.76
CA VAL A 63 -3.34 -1.77 -14.30
C VAL A 63 -3.61 -3.12 -13.67
N GLU A 64 -4.50 -3.93 -14.24
CA GLU A 64 -4.77 -5.29 -13.77
C GLU A 64 -3.48 -6.12 -13.74
N LEU A 65 -2.73 -6.14 -14.83
CA LEU A 65 -1.46 -6.85 -14.92
C LEU A 65 -0.44 -6.37 -13.89
N LEU A 66 -0.38 -5.05 -13.65
CA LEU A 66 0.49 -4.45 -12.64
C LEU A 66 0.14 -4.94 -11.23
N VAL A 67 -1.15 -4.96 -10.90
CA VAL A 67 -1.64 -5.43 -9.59
C VAL A 67 -1.38 -6.92 -9.42
N MET A 68 -1.61 -7.73 -10.45
CA MET A 68 -1.27 -9.17 -10.45
C MET A 68 0.21 -9.40 -10.18
N LYS A 69 1.10 -8.62 -10.79
CA LYS A 69 2.54 -8.67 -10.52
C LYS A 69 2.88 -8.26 -9.08
N ALA A 70 2.22 -7.23 -8.55
CA ALA A 70 2.41 -6.79 -7.18
C ALA A 70 2.01 -7.87 -6.17
N LEU A 71 0.88 -8.55 -6.42
CA LEU A 71 0.42 -9.69 -5.62
C LEU A 71 1.37 -10.88 -5.71
N SER A 72 1.81 -11.23 -6.92
CA SER A 72 2.76 -12.32 -7.15
C SER A 72 4.11 -12.10 -6.48
N LYS A 73 4.60 -10.86 -6.46
CA LYS A 73 5.85 -10.50 -5.77
C LYS A 73 5.69 -10.35 -4.25
N GLY A 74 4.48 -10.47 -3.73
CA GLY A 74 4.19 -10.30 -2.30
C GLY A 74 4.35 -8.86 -1.80
N LEU A 75 4.33 -7.88 -2.69
CA LEU A 75 4.43 -6.46 -2.33
C LEU A 75 3.14 -5.94 -1.71
N VAL A 76 2.02 -6.50 -2.13
CA VAL A 76 0.69 -6.24 -1.59
C VAL A 76 -0.05 -7.56 -1.41
N LYS A 77 -1.06 -7.58 -0.55
CA LYS A 77 -1.99 -8.70 -0.39
C LYS A 77 -3.41 -8.18 -0.56
N GLY A 78 -4.23 -8.97 -1.22
CA GLY A 78 -5.61 -8.59 -1.47
C GLY A 78 -6.21 -9.39 -2.60
N HIS A 79 -7.30 -8.89 -3.15
CA HIS A 79 -7.98 -9.49 -4.29
C HIS A 79 -8.44 -8.41 -5.29
N ILE A 80 -8.59 -8.82 -6.52
CA ILE A 80 -9.07 -7.99 -7.61
C ILE A 80 -10.51 -8.38 -7.89
N ASP A 81 -11.41 -7.42 -7.93
CA ASP A 81 -12.76 -7.57 -8.44
C ASP A 81 -12.82 -6.94 -9.84
N GLN A 82 -12.81 -7.80 -10.85
CA GLN A 82 -12.81 -7.37 -12.24
C GLN A 82 -14.20 -6.87 -12.69
N VAL A 83 -15.26 -7.34 -12.06
CA VAL A 83 -16.63 -6.91 -12.38
C VAL A 83 -16.86 -5.47 -11.94
N GLU A 84 -16.46 -5.16 -10.72
CA GLU A 84 -16.54 -3.82 -10.14
C GLU A 84 -15.35 -2.92 -10.53
N GLN A 85 -14.35 -3.48 -11.22
CA GLN A 85 -13.08 -2.82 -11.56
C GLN A 85 -12.40 -2.19 -10.33
N THR A 86 -12.42 -2.93 -9.23
CA THR A 86 -11.86 -2.51 -7.96
C THR A 86 -10.81 -3.47 -7.45
N ILE A 87 -9.90 -2.95 -6.66
CA ILE A 87 -8.82 -3.67 -6.02
C ILE A 87 -8.97 -3.49 -4.51
N ASN A 88 -9.18 -4.59 -3.81
CA ASN A 88 -9.25 -4.59 -2.36
C ASN A 88 -7.92 -5.07 -1.79
N LEU A 89 -7.13 -4.15 -1.25
CA LEU A 89 -5.82 -4.44 -0.68
C LEU A 89 -5.90 -4.47 0.83
N THR A 90 -5.59 -5.62 1.41
CA THR A 90 -5.59 -5.83 2.87
C THR A 90 -4.26 -5.47 3.51
N TRP A 91 -3.17 -5.61 2.77
CA TRP A 91 -1.83 -5.37 3.28
C TRP A 91 -0.90 -4.85 2.19
N VAL A 92 0.02 -3.98 2.57
CA VAL A 92 1.09 -3.47 1.71
C VAL A 92 2.41 -3.54 2.45
N GLN A 93 3.46 -3.96 1.75
CA GLN A 93 4.80 -3.99 2.31
C GLN A 93 5.30 -2.56 2.56
N PRO A 94 5.63 -2.18 3.80
CA PRO A 94 6.22 -0.89 4.09
C PRO A 94 7.62 -0.83 3.48
N ARG A 95 7.96 0.30 2.85
CA ARG A 95 9.23 0.46 2.18
C ARG A 95 10.05 1.60 2.77
N VAL A 96 9.87 2.81 2.29
CA VAL A 96 10.52 4.01 2.85
C VAL A 96 9.43 4.86 3.48
N LEU A 97 9.56 5.12 4.78
CA LEU A 97 8.59 5.89 5.54
C LEU A 97 9.07 7.33 5.65
N SER A 98 8.21 8.28 5.28
CA SER A 98 8.41 9.68 5.61
C SER A 98 8.21 9.92 7.11
N LYS A 99 8.72 11.03 7.64
CA LYS A 99 8.54 11.39 9.05
C LYS A 99 7.05 11.48 9.45
N ASP A 100 6.20 11.92 8.54
CA ASP A 100 4.75 12.03 8.80
C ASP A 100 4.08 10.67 8.82
N GLN A 101 4.49 9.75 7.95
CA GLN A 101 4.05 8.37 7.97
C GLN A 101 4.49 7.64 9.24
N LEU A 102 5.72 7.89 9.72
CA LEU A 102 6.20 7.37 11.01
C LEU A 102 5.35 7.88 12.17
N LYS A 103 5.00 9.16 12.22
CA LYS A 103 4.10 9.73 13.23
C LYS A 103 2.72 9.07 13.20
N SER A 104 2.16 8.85 12.01
CA SER A 104 0.88 8.15 11.84
C SER A 104 0.93 6.72 12.37
N ILE A 105 2.00 5.98 12.09
CA ILE A 105 2.21 4.63 12.60
C ILE A 105 2.34 4.64 14.12
N MET A 106 3.10 5.56 14.69
CA MET A 106 3.24 5.72 16.15
C MET A 106 1.89 5.99 16.82
N ALA A 107 1.06 6.84 16.22
CA ALA A 107 -0.29 7.11 16.73
C ALA A 107 -1.17 5.86 16.70
N LYS A 108 -1.13 5.08 15.62
CA LYS A 108 -1.87 3.80 15.50
C LYS A 108 -1.41 2.78 16.55
N ILE A 109 -0.10 2.65 16.76
CA ILE A 109 0.46 1.77 17.81
C ILE A 109 0.02 2.24 19.20
N GLY A 110 0.00 3.53 19.47
CA GLY A 110 -0.50 4.10 20.71
C GLY A 110 -1.97 3.75 20.97
N THR A 111 -2.82 3.87 19.95
CA THR A 111 -4.24 3.50 20.03
C THR A 111 -4.40 1.99 20.27
N LEU A 112 -3.63 1.16 19.57
CA LEU A 112 -3.66 -0.28 19.77
C LEU A 112 -3.21 -0.67 21.18
N SER A 113 -2.16 -0.05 21.71
CA SER A 113 -1.68 -0.27 23.08
C SER A 113 -2.74 0.10 24.11
N ALA A 114 -3.45 1.22 23.93
CA ALA A 114 -4.55 1.62 24.80
C ALA A 114 -5.71 0.60 24.76
N SER A 115 -6.05 0.11 23.55
CA SER A 115 -7.09 -0.92 23.40
C SER A 115 -6.72 -2.24 24.09
N ILE A 116 -5.46 -2.66 23.99
CA ILE A 116 -4.96 -3.87 24.66
C ILE A 116 -5.04 -3.73 26.16
N ARG A 117 -4.65 -2.60 26.74
CA ARG A 117 -4.76 -2.34 28.19
C ARG A 117 -6.23 -2.36 28.65
N SER A 118 -7.12 -1.76 27.88
CA SER A 118 -8.54 -1.80 28.19
C SER A 118 -9.12 -3.22 28.16
N MET A 119 -8.65 -4.06 27.24
CA MET A 119 -9.02 -5.48 27.21
C MET A 119 -8.43 -6.26 28.38
N GLU A 120 -7.20 -5.98 28.78
CA GLU A 120 -6.53 -6.58 29.93
C GLU A 120 -7.31 -6.27 31.21
N ASP A 121 -7.65 -5.00 31.44
CA ASP A 121 -8.47 -4.58 32.59
C ASP A 121 -9.84 -5.28 32.61
N MET A 122 -10.47 -5.43 31.44
CA MET A 122 -11.76 -6.11 31.31
C MET A 122 -11.63 -7.62 31.63
N ILE A 123 -10.57 -8.27 31.17
CA ILE A 123 -10.32 -9.68 31.43
C ILE A 123 -10.00 -9.88 32.92
N GLU A 124 -9.19 -9.05 33.53
CA GLU A 124 -8.87 -9.12 34.96
C GLU A 124 -10.12 -8.96 35.83
N ASN A 125 -10.97 -7.99 35.51
CA ASN A 125 -12.23 -7.79 36.22
C ASN A 125 -13.16 -9.01 36.11
N ASN A 126 -13.35 -9.54 34.90
CA ASN A 126 -14.17 -10.73 34.67
C ASN A 126 -13.55 -12.01 35.30
N ALA A 127 -12.23 -12.16 35.22
CA ALA A 127 -11.54 -13.28 35.85
C ALA A 127 -11.60 -13.20 37.39
N SER A 128 -11.53 -11.98 37.96
CA SER A 128 -11.71 -11.76 39.38
C SER A 128 -13.09 -12.20 39.85
N GLU A 129 -14.16 -11.93 39.09
CA GLU A 129 -15.52 -12.39 39.39
C GLU A 129 -15.65 -13.92 39.35
N ILE A 130 -14.96 -14.58 38.43
CA ILE A 130 -14.94 -16.04 38.32
C ILE A 130 -14.11 -16.69 39.43
N LEU A 131 -12.99 -16.09 39.81
CA LEU A 131 -12.10 -16.58 40.87
C LEU A 131 -12.65 -16.38 42.29
N THR A 132 -13.57 -15.45 42.47
CA THR A 132 -14.25 -15.17 43.75
C THR A 132 -15.51 -16.00 43.96
N MET A 133 -15.93 -16.73 42.95
CA MET A 133 -16.97 -17.74 43.04
C MET A 133 -16.40 -19.08 43.55
#